data_7c0ffd2238caae8b742b617978b91ccc
#
_entry.id   7c0ffd2238caae8b742b617978b91ccc
#
_cell.length_a   1.000
_cell.length_b   1.000
_cell.length_c   1.000
_cell.angle_alpha   90.00
_cell.angle_beta   90.00
_cell.angle_gamma   90.00
#
_symmetry.space_group_name_H-M   'P 1'
#
loop_
_entity.id
_entity.type
_entity.pdbx_description
1 polymer ?
#
loop_
_entity_poly.entity_id
_entity_poly.type
_entity_poly.pdbx_seq_one_letter_code
_entity_poly.pdbx_strand_id
1 'polypeptide(L)'
;MQLSRSDPGYQHIASFDIETTHYDPTEGEIVSIGIAVHDRVTAVEDAETHILHRTVDRDEPTLVQAAYDILDESSAEFLVTFNGRDFDFGFCDDRLAHHGVQTSRPTLDTPTTHLDLLHDDRKAKADQRNEKWPSLEEALRAYGYETEPTLWDGAELTNTRFGAELGPAYLNALGRDPERAADLRAVIDEYLRDDIDKNLLLYYYDIGHLTPAV
;
A
#
# COMPACT_ATOMS: atom_id res chain seq x y z
N MET A 1 -10.19 -11.21 10.59
CA MET A 1 -11.28 -10.72 11.50
C MET A 1 -12.27 -9.92 10.69
N GLN A 2 -13.55 -10.32 10.63
CA GLN A 2 -14.62 -9.57 9.99
C GLN A 2 -15.01 -8.35 10.81
N LEU A 3 -15.26 -7.23 10.15
CA LEU A 3 -15.85 -6.03 10.71
C LEU A 3 -17.18 -5.73 10.01
N SER A 4 -17.99 -4.87 10.58
CA SER A 4 -19.17 -4.31 9.94
C SER A 4 -19.12 -2.81 10.16
N ARG A 5 -18.90 -2.08 9.10
CA ARG A 5 -18.83 -0.61 9.09
C ARG A 5 -20.03 -0.05 8.36
N SER A 6 -20.45 1.14 8.75
CA SER A 6 -21.42 1.89 7.97
C SER A 6 -20.78 2.36 6.67
N ASP A 7 -21.48 2.18 5.57
CA ASP A 7 -21.06 2.70 4.28
C ASP A 7 -21.24 4.24 4.24
N PRO A 8 -20.16 5.03 4.08
CA PRO A 8 -20.26 6.48 3.99
C PRO A 8 -20.75 6.99 2.64
N GLY A 9 -20.83 6.12 1.63
CA GLY A 9 -21.39 6.44 0.30
C GLY A 9 -20.41 7.13 -0.66
N TYR A 10 -19.12 7.18 -0.38
CA TYR A 10 -18.11 7.73 -1.30
C TYR A 10 -18.09 6.96 -2.63
N GLN A 11 -17.87 7.69 -3.72
CA GLN A 11 -17.87 7.10 -5.07
C GLN A 11 -16.44 6.74 -5.52
N HIS A 12 -15.46 7.57 -5.19
CA HIS A 12 -14.05 7.35 -5.55
C HIS A 12 -13.21 7.14 -4.31
N ILE A 13 -12.61 5.97 -4.21
CA ILE A 13 -11.79 5.55 -3.08
C ILE A 13 -10.35 5.37 -3.54
N ALA A 14 -9.40 6.02 -2.86
CA ALA A 14 -7.99 5.77 -3.06
C ALA A 14 -7.49 4.67 -2.12
N SER A 15 -6.51 3.89 -2.58
CA SER A 15 -5.65 3.03 -1.77
C SER A 15 -4.22 3.48 -1.93
N PHE A 16 -3.41 3.35 -0.86
CA PHE A 16 -2.00 3.72 -0.84
C PHE A 16 -1.21 2.69 -0.05
N ASP A 17 -0.03 2.34 -0.55
CA ASP A 17 0.90 1.41 0.11
C ASP A 17 2.33 1.70 -0.34
N ILE A 18 3.34 1.34 0.49
CA ILE A 18 4.76 1.52 0.17
C ILE A 18 5.55 0.25 0.38
N GLU A 19 6.58 0.08 -0.45
CA GLU A 19 7.56 -0.98 -0.31
C GLU A 19 8.93 -0.43 0.12
N THR A 20 9.49 -1.03 1.16
CA THR A 20 10.71 -0.55 1.81
C THR A 20 11.74 -1.65 1.96
N THR A 21 13.03 -1.28 2.08
CA THR A 21 14.11 -2.25 2.33
C THR A 21 14.20 -2.68 3.79
N HIS A 22 13.56 -1.96 4.72
CA HIS A 22 13.53 -2.29 6.13
C HIS A 22 12.32 -1.62 6.80
N TYR A 23 11.80 -2.19 7.89
CA TYR A 23 10.66 -1.61 8.63
C TYR A 23 11.02 -0.35 9.44
N ASP A 24 12.31 -0.15 9.77
CA ASP A 24 12.80 1.03 10.47
C ASP A 24 13.31 2.05 9.44
N PRO A 25 12.72 3.27 9.38
CA PRO A 25 13.09 4.28 8.40
C PRO A 25 14.52 4.82 8.57
N THR A 26 15.18 4.57 9.71
CA THR A 26 16.59 4.95 9.93
C THR A 26 17.56 3.98 9.25
N GLU A 27 17.14 2.75 8.97
CA GLU A 27 17.92 1.69 8.34
C GLU A 27 17.43 1.35 6.93
N GLY A 28 16.15 1.66 6.63
CA GLY A 28 15.49 1.36 5.36
C GLY A 28 15.41 2.53 4.40
N GLU A 29 15.07 2.18 3.16
CA GLU A 29 14.78 3.12 2.07
C GLU A 29 13.45 2.75 1.42
N ILE A 30 12.71 3.76 0.92
CA ILE A 30 11.52 3.51 0.09
C ILE A 30 11.98 3.05 -1.29
N VAL A 31 11.45 1.94 -1.75
CA VAL A 31 11.73 1.34 -3.06
C VAL A 31 10.68 1.74 -4.07
N SER A 32 9.41 1.60 -3.70
CA SER A 32 8.26 1.84 -4.57
C SER A 32 7.05 2.32 -3.76
N ILE A 33 6.12 2.99 -4.43
CA ILE A 33 4.86 3.46 -3.87
C ILE A 33 3.74 3.09 -4.84
N GLY A 34 2.67 2.46 -4.33
CA GLY A 34 1.46 2.11 -5.05
C GLY A 34 0.29 2.99 -4.66
N ILE A 35 -0.48 3.41 -5.66
CA ILE A 35 -1.73 4.14 -5.50
C ILE A 35 -2.75 3.52 -6.44
N ALA A 36 -3.95 3.24 -5.94
CA ALA A 36 -5.10 2.94 -6.78
C ALA A 36 -6.21 3.94 -6.50
N VAL A 37 -6.91 4.39 -7.53
CA VAL A 37 -8.13 5.19 -7.43
C VAL A 37 -9.26 4.41 -8.07
N HIS A 38 -10.24 4.01 -7.28
CA HIS A 38 -11.30 3.10 -7.69
C HIS A 38 -12.66 3.80 -7.71
N ASP A 39 -13.38 3.66 -8.83
CA ASP A 39 -14.80 3.98 -8.90
C ASP A 39 -15.59 2.77 -8.37
N ARG A 40 -16.33 2.96 -7.27
CA ARG A 40 -17.04 1.88 -6.57
C ARG A 40 -18.08 1.13 -7.39
N VAL A 41 -18.44 1.61 -8.56
CA VAL A 41 -19.40 0.93 -9.46
C VAL A 41 -18.73 0.00 -10.47
N THR A 42 -17.40 -0.05 -10.49
CA THR A 42 -16.60 -0.96 -11.32
C THR A 42 -16.02 -2.12 -10.51
N ALA A 43 -15.35 -3.07 -11.15
CA ALA A 43 -14.58 -4.09 -10.46
C ALA A 43 -13.27 -3.48 -9.89
N VAL A 44 -12.76 -4.01 -8.77
CA VAL A 44 -11.54 -3.47 -8.13
C VAL A 44 -10.34 -3.53 -9.07
N GLU A 45 -10.28 -4.55 -9.90
CA GLU A 45 -9.23 -4.77 -10.91
C GLU A 45 -9.21 -3.67 -12.00
N ASP A 46 -10.31 -2.91 -12.14
CA ASP A 46 -10.44 -1.78 -13.08
C ASP A 46 -9.99 -0.44 -12.45
N ALA A 47 -9.45 -0.46 -11.22
CA ALA A 47 -8.94 0.75 -10.57
C ALA A 47 -7.82 1.41 -11.40
N GLU A 48 -7.86 2.74 -11.48
CA GLU A 48 -6.74 3.50 -12.03
C GLU A 48 -5.54 3.35 -11.08
N THR A 49 -4.51 2.63 -11.54
CA THR A 49 -3.36 2.24 -10.72
C THR A 49 -2.09 2.95 -11.17
N HIS A 50 -1.39 3.54 -10.21
CA HIS A 50 -0.08 4.15 -10.38
C HIS A 50 0.92 3.44 -9.47
N ILE A 51 1.94 2.81 -10.06
CA ILE A 51 3.06 2.25 -9.30
C ILE A 51 4.31 3.05 -9.65
N LEU A 52 4.82 3.73 -8.66
CA LEU A 52 5.98 4.59 -8.75
C LEU A 52 7.19 3.90 -8.15
N HIS A 53 8.34 3.99 -8.82
CA HIS A 53 9.58 3.37 -8.38
C HIS A 53 10.69 4.39 -8.20
N ARG A 54 11.62 4.06 -7.32
CA ARG A 54 12.97 4.64 -7.36
C ARG A 54 13.58 4.38 -8.75
N THR A 55 14.26 5.36 -9.26
CA THR A 55 15.03 5.25 -10.51
C THR A 55 16.37 5.96 -10.35
N VAL A 56 17.22 5.94 -11.37
CA VAL A 56 18.47 6.70 -11.36
C VAL A 56 18.21 8.20 -11.17
N ASP A 57 17.10 8.70 -11.75
CA ASP A 57 16.75 10.13 -11.77
C ASP A 57 15.64 10.48 -10.76
N ARG A 58 15.12 9.50 -10.02
CA ARG A 58 14.06 9.68 -9.02
C ARG A 58 14.52 9.12 -7.68
N ASP A 59 14.94 10.01 -6.79
CA ASP A 59 15.26 9.69 -5.40
C ASP A 59 14.00 9.54 -4.51
N GLU A 60 14.16 9.24 -3.22
CA GLU A 60 13.03 9.07 -2.30
C GLU A 60 12.16 10.32 -2.18
N PRO A 61 12.70 11.54 -1.96
CA PRO A 61 11.87 12.74 -1.86
C PRO A 61 11.03 12.99 -3.11
N THR A 62 11.63 12.83 -4.28
CA THR A 62 10.92 13.00 -5.57
C THR A 62 9.85 11.92 -5.75
N LEU A 63 10.12 10.69 -5.31
CA LEU A 63 9.15 9.58 -5.35
C LEU A 63 7.94 9.86 -4.46
N VAL A 64 8.18 10.23 -3.20
CA VAL A 64 7.11 10.55 -2.24
C VAL A 64 6.29 11.74 -2.71
N GLN A 65 6.94 12.83 -3.17
CA GLN A 65 6.22 14.00 -3.66
C GLN A 65 5.32 13.65 -4.85
N ALA A 66 5.84 12.89 -5.81
CA ALA A 66 5.04 12.48 -6.98
C ALA A 66 3.82 11.61 -6.57
N ALA A 67 3.97 10.77 -5.56
CA ALA A 67 2.86 9.97 -5.03
C ALA A 67 1.81 10.84 -4.34
N TYR A 68 2.24 11.82 -3.56
CA TYR A 68 1.32 12.75 -2.89
C TYR A 68 0.59 13.65 -3.88
N ASP A 69 1.27 14.12 -4.93
CA ASP A 69 0.66 14.91 -6.00
C ASP A 69 -0.44 14.11 -6.73
N ILE A 70 -0.21 12.82 -7.01
CA ILE A 70 -1.22 11.93 -7.60
C ILE A 70 -2.46 11.82 -6.70
N LEU A 71 -2.28 11.61 -5.40
CA LEU A 71 -3.41 11.55 -4.46
C LEU A 71 -4.19 12.87 -4.43
N ASP A 72 -3.50 14.00 -4.37
CA ASP A 72 -4.12 15.33 -4.30
C ASP A 72 -4.80 15.75 -5.60
N GLU A 73 -4.30 15.30 -6.75
CA GLU A 73 -4.86 15.58 -8.08
C GLU A 73 -5.96 14.59 -8.48
N SER A 74 -6.12 13.47 -7.75
CA SER A 74 -7.11 12.43 -8.05
C SER A 74 -8.53 12.89 -7.76
N SER A 75 -9.50 12.12 -8.25
CA SER A 75 -10.92 12.29 -7.93
C SER A 75 -11.32 11.64 -6.60
N ALA A 76 -10.39 11.04 -5.86
CA ALA A 76 -10.69 10.30 -4.65
C ALA A 76 -11.29 11.20 -3.55
N GLU A 77 -12.33 10.69 -2.89
CA GLU A 77 -13.01 11.36 -1.78
C GLU A 77 -12.61 10.75 -0.43
N PHE A 78 -12.01 9.56 -0.49
CA PHE A 78 -11.67 8.76 0.70
C PHE A 78 -10.43 7.93 0.45
N LEU A 79 -9.57 7.82 1.45
CA LEU A 79 -8.34 7.05 1.40
C LEU A 79 -8.45 5.82 2.31
N VAL A 80 -8.01 4.67 1.84
CA VAL A 80 -7.89 3.45 2.63
C VAL A 80 -6.46 2.93 2.59
N THR A 81 -5.96 2.48 3.75
CA THR A 81 -4.65 1.83 3.90
C THR A 81 -4.75 0.67 4.88
N PHE A 82 -3.74 -0.18 4.93
CA PHE A 82 -3.62 -1.21 5.97
C PHE A 82 -2.35 -0.97 6.78
N ASN A 83 -2.48 -0.40 7.97
CA ASN A 83 -1.38 0.11 8.83
C ASN A 83 -0.68 1.37 8.28
N GLY A 84 -1.26 2.01 7.26
CA GLY A 84 -0.56 3.06 6.51
C GLY A 84 -0.42 4.37 7.28
N ARG A 85 -1.35 4.67 8.19
CA ARG A 85 -1.27 5.91 8.98
C ARG A 85 -0.03 5.95 9.86
N ASP A 86 0.27 4.84 10.55
CA ASP A 86 1.42 4.72 11.43
C ASP A 86 2.69 4.32 10.66
N PHE A 87 2.59 3.44 9.67
CA PHE A 87 3.74 2.93 8.94
C PHE A 87 4.00 3.72 7.66
N ASP A 88 3.16 3.65 6.65
CA ASP A 88 3.50 4.17 5.31
C ASP A 88 3.74 5.69 5.31
N PHE A 89 2.79 6.47 5.84
CA PHE A 89 2.95 7.92 5.92
C PHE A 89 4.01 8.32 6.95
N GLY A 90 4.11 7.59 8.07
CA GLY A 90 5.16 7.80 9.06
C GLY A 90 6.55 7.56 8.49
N PHE A 91 6.73 6.47 7.75
CA PHE A 91 7.98 6.15 7.07
C PHE A 91 8.34 7.21 6.01
N CYS A 92 7.37 7.64 5.20
CA CYS A 92 7.57 8.73 4.25
C CYS A 92 8.05 10.02 4.93
N ASP A 93 7.41 10.43 6.03
CA ASP A 93 7.80 11.63 6.78
C ASP A 93 9.23 11.54 7.32
N ASP A 94 9.59 10.39 7.91
CA ASP A 94 10.92 10.17 8.47
C ASP A 94 12.00 10.15 7.37
N ARG A 95 11.70 9.56 6.20
CA ARG A 95 12.62 9.58 5.05
C ARG A 95 12.78 10.96 4.45
N LEU A 96 11.70 11.71 4.31
CA LEU A 96 11.76 13.12 3.87
C LEU A 96 12.61 13.96 4.83
N ALA A 97 12.40 13.79 6.15
CA ALA A 97 13.19 14.48 7.17
C ALA A 97 14.68 14.08 7.11
N HIS A 98 14.98 12.79 6.86
CA HIS A 98 16.35 12.31 6.66
C HIS A 98 17.04 13.03 5.49
N HIS A 99 16.32 13.31 4.42
CA HIS A 99 16.81 14.06 3.26
C HIS A 99 16.74 15.58 3.43
N GLY A 100 16.28 16.09 4.58
CA GLY A 100 16.12 17.52 4.84
C GLY A 100 15.01 18.18 4.03
N VAL A 101 14.06 17.40 3.52
CA VAL A 101 12.91 17.87 2.73
C VAL A 101 11.69 17.94 3.64
N GLN A 102 10.89 19.00 3.48
CA GLN A 102 9.59 19.16 4.12
C GLN A 102 8.52 19.21 3.04
N THR A 103 7.52 18.35 3.16
CA THR A 103 6.31 18.39 2.34
C THR A 103 5.09 18.15 3.23
N SER A 104 3.93 18.57 2.76
CA SER A 104 2.67 18.25 3.44
C SER A 104 2.20 16.87 3.00
N ARG A 105 1.62 16.11 3.91
CA ARG A 105 0.90 14.89 3.57
C ARG A 105 -0.29 15.22 2.64
N PRO A 106 -0.80 14.26 1.87
CA PRO A 106 -1.95 14.45 1.00
C PRO A 106 -3.17 14.98 1.78
N THR A 107 -3.99 15.78 1.10
CA THR A 107 -5.20 16.38 1.68
C THR A 107 -6.22 15.34 2.16
N LEU A 108 -6.16 14.12 1.61
CA LEU A 108 -6.96 12.98 2.05
C LEU A 108 -6.47 12.34 3.36
N ASP A 109 -5.23 12.58 3.79
CA ASP A 109 -4.71 12.01 5.05
C ASP A 109 -5.21 12.81 6.26
N THR A 110 -6.51 12.69 6.55
CA THR A 110 -7.16 13.31 7.72
C THR A 110 -7.95 12.27 8.50
N PRO A 111 -8.28 12.53 9.79
CA PRO A 111 -9.08 11.59 10.59
C PRO A 111 -10.47 11.30 10.03
N THR A 112 -10.97 12.10 9.09
CA THR A 112 -12.32 11.95 8.51
C THR A 112 -12.33 11.38 7.11
N THR A 113 -11.24 11.46 6.39
CA THR A 113 -11.11 11.01 4.99
C THR A 113 -10.12 9.89 4.80
N HIS A 114 -9.37 9.50 5.85
CA HIS A 114 -8.45 8.37 5.81
C HIS A 114 -8.85 7.30 6.83
N LEU A 115 -9.15 6.11 6.34
CA LEU A 115 -9.42 4.92 7.13
C LEU A 115 -8.20 3.99 7.07
N ASP A 116 -7.57 3.78 8.22
CA ASP A 116 -6.59 2.71 8.38
C ASP A 116 -7.29 1.41 8.80
N LEU A 117 -7.32 0.45 7.87
CA LEU A 117 -8.06 -0.80 8.03
C LEU A 117 -7.54 -1.71 9.15
N LEU A 118 -6.28 -1.56 9.55
CA LEU A 118 -5.73 -2.24 10.72
C LEU A 118 -5.93 -1.41 11.98
N HIS A 119 -5.47 -0.15 11.97
CA HIS A 119 -5.33 0.68 13.16
C HIS A 119 -6.68 1.07 13.75
N ASP A 120 -7.66 1.46 12.91
CA ASP A 120 -8.91 2.08 13.38
C ASP A 120 -9.88 1.10 14.09
N ASP A 121 -9.72 -0.22 13.93
CA ASP A 121 -10.57 -1.18 14.64
C ASP A 121 -9.92 -2.54 14.90
N ARG A 122 -9.20 -3.12 13.91
CA ARG A 122 -8.70 -4.50 13.99
C ARG A 122 -7.66 -4.68 15.07
N LYS A 123 -6.74 -3.72 15.18
CA LYS A 123 -5.69 -3.68 16.19
C LYS A 123 -6.29 -3.70 17.59
N ALA A 124 -7.20 -2.76 17.88
CA ALA A 124 -7.85 -2.66 19.18
C ALA A 124 -8.67 -3.91 19.54
N LYS A 125 -9.37 -4.52 18.57
CA LYS A 125 -10.12 -5.77 18.79
C LYS A 125 -9.23 -6.97 19.02
N ALA A 126 -8.10 -7.06 18.33
CA ALA A 126 -7.12 -8.13 18.55
C ALA A 126 -6.48 -8.00 19.95
N ASP A 127 -6.10 -6.77 20.36
CA ASP A 127 -5.57 -6.50 21.69
C ASP A 127 -6.56 -6.88 22.80
N GLN A 128 -7.85 -6.53 22.65
CA GLN A 128 -8.90 -6.90 23.61
C GLN A 128 -9.05 -8.40 23.77
N ARG A 129 -8.76 -9.18 22.71
CA ARG A 129 -8.83 -10.64 22.70
C ARG A 129 -7.51 -11.33 23.04
N ASN A 130 -6.45 -10.55 23.24
CA ASN A 130 -5.08 -11.04 23.39
C ASN A 130 -4.66 -11.94 22.19
N GLU A 131 -5.06 -11.52 20.99
CA GLU A 131 -4.74 -12.17 19.72
C GLU A 131 -3.63 -11.36 19.00
N LYS A 132 -2.89 -12.02 18.12
CA LYS A 132 -1.98 -11.34 17.18
C LYS A 132 -2.79 -10.43 16.25
N TRP A 133 -2.24 -9.28 15.92
CA TRP A 133 -2.81 -8.43 14.88
C TRP A 133 -2.85 -9.20 13.56
N PRO A 134 -3.99 -9.19 12.84
CA PRO A 134 -4.09 -9.90 11.58
C PRO A 134 -3.26 -9.22 10.50
N SER A 135 -2.73 -10.01 9.57
CA SER A 135 -2.26 -9.49 8.29
C SER A 135 -3.45 -9.10 7.39
N LEU A 136 -3.17 -8.44 6.27
CA LEU A 136 -4.17 -8.09 5.27
C LEU A 136 -4.87 -9.35 4.71
N GLU A 137 -4.09 -10.39 4.38
CA GLU A 137 -4.59 -11.68 3.90
C GLU A 137 -5.42 -12.42 4.98
N GLU A 138 -4.98 -12.38 6.23
CA GLU A 138 -5.75 -12.96 7.35
C GLU A 138 -7.08 -12.23 7.56
N ALA A 139 -7.10 -10.91 7.33
CA ALA A 139 -8.32 -10.12 7.39
C ALA A 139 -9.28 -10.46 6.25
N LEU A 140 -8.80 -10.59 5.01
CA LEU A 140 -9.57 -11.00 3.83
C LEU A 140 -10.08 -12.44 3.93
N ARG A 141 -9.21 -13.37 4.39
CA ARG A 141 -9.59 -14.78 4.61
C ARG A 141 -10.74 -14.91 5.61
N ALA A 142 -10.87 -14.01 6.55
CA ALA A 142 -12.01 -14.00 7.46
C ALA A 142 -13.35 -13.77 6.73
N TYR A 143 -13.35 -13.14 5.55
CA TYR A 143 -14.52 -13.00 4.68
C TYR A 143 -14.70 -14.15 3.67
N GLY A 144 -13.78 -15.13 3.68
CA GLY A 144 -13.78 -16.24 2.73
C GLY A 144 -13.06 -15.93 1.43
N TYR A 145 -12.33 -14.82 1.37
CA TYR A 145 -11.52 -14.46 0.21
C TYR A 145 -10.13 -15.10 0.35
N GLU A 146 -9.79 -15.98 -0.58
CA GLU A 146 -8.47 -16.62 -0.65
C GLU A 146 -7.56 -15.76 -1.55
N THR A 147 -6.41 -15.40 -1.04
CA THR A 147 -5.39 -14.63 -1.77
C THR A 147 -4.36 -15.58 -2.36
N GLU A 148 -3.91 -15.31 -3.57
CA GLU A 148 -2.76 -15.99 -4.16
C GLU A 148 -1.50 -15.18 -3.85
N PRO A 149 -0.40 -15.83 -3.41
CA PRO A 149 0.82 -15.09 -3.10
C PRO A 149 1.59 -14.74 -4.38
N THR A 150 2.15 -13.54 -4.44
CA THR A 150 3.17 -13.19 -5.44
C THR A 150 4.39 -14.08 -5.23
N LEU A 151 4.92 -14.64 -6.32
CA LEU A 151 6.08 -15.52 -6.27
C LEU A 151 7.32 -14.82 -6.83
N TRP A 152 8.44 -14.96 -6.15
CA TRP A 152 9.75 -14.54 -6.62
C TRP A 152 10.81 -15.61 -6.33
N ASP A 153 11.63 -15.95 -7.34
CA ASP A 153 12.62 -17.03 -7.27
C ASP A 153 12.02 -18.36 -6.76
N GLY A 154 10.77 -18.67 -7.20
CA GLY A 154 10.09 -19.92 -6.89
C GLY A 154 9.56 -20.06 -5.47
N ALA A 155 9.55 -18.99 -4.69
CA ALA A 155 8.99 -18.95 -3.35
C ALA A 155 8.12 -17.70 -3.14
N GLU A 156 7.20 -17.77 -2.19
CA GLU A 156 6.33 -16.65 -1.80
C GLU A 156 7.15 -15.41 -1.45
N LEU A 157 6.78 -14.26 -2.01
CA LEU A 157 7.32 -12.96 -1.65
C LEU A 157 6.55 -12.43 -0.43
N THR A 158 7.25 -12.26 0.66
CA THR A 158 6.74 -11.67 1.90
C THR A 158 7.41 -10.33 2.14
N ASN A 159 6.83 -9.46 2.99
CA ASN A 159 7.44 -8.18 3.38
C ASN A 159 8.90 -8.36 3.87
N THR A 160 9.17 -9.46 4.61
CA THR A 160 10.52 -9.76 5.06
C THR A 160 11.47 -10.06 3.90
N ARG A 161 11.03 -10.86 2.92
CA ARG A 161 11.84 -11.16 1.73
C ARG A 161 11.96 -9.95 0.81
N PHE A 162 10.89 -9.16 0.70
CA PHE A 162 10.96 -7.91 -0.04
C PHE A 162 12.06 -7.02 0.52
N GLY A 163 11.99 -6.71 1.81
CA GLY A 163 12.95 -5.83 2.47
C GLY A 163 14.39 -6.36 2.47
N ALA A 164 14.57 -7.67 2.71
CA ALA A 164 15.91 -8.26 2.82
C ALA A 164 16.55 -8.63 1.47
N GLU A 165 15.76 -8.91 0.44
CA GLU A 165 16.26 -9.50 -0.81
C GLU A 165 15.86 -8.68 -2.05
N LEU A 166 14.55 -8.57 -2.37
CA LEU A 166 14.08 -7.99 -3.64
C LEU A 166 14.35 -6.49 -3.74
N GLY A 167 13.97 -5.71 -2.73
CA GLY A 167 14.17 -4.26 -2.69
C GLY A 167 15.63 -3.86 -2.83
N PRO A 168 16.55 -4.42 -2.00
CA PRO A 168 17.99 -4.18 -2.16
C PRO A 168 18.54 -4.63 -3.52
N ALA A 169 18.07 -5.77 -4.06
CA ALA A 169 18.49 -6.24 -5.38
C ALA A 169 18.07 -5.25 -6.48
N TYR A 170 16.84 -4.73 -6.42
CA TYR A 170 16.34 -3.73 -7.35
C TYR A 170 17.16 -2.43 -7.28
N LEU A 171 17.33 -1.85 -6.09
CA LEU A 171 18.10 -0.62 -5.90
C LEU A 171 19.56 -0.78 -6.38
N ASN A 172 20.15 -1.94 -6.15
CA ASN A 172 21.51 -2.22 -6.61
C ASN A 172 21.62 -2.39 -8.14
N ALA A 173 20.57 -2.85 -8.81
CA ALA A 173 20.52 -2.96 -10.27
C ALA A 173 20.33 -1.60 -10.97
N LEU A 174 19.76 -0.59 -10.28
CA LEU A 174 19.55 0.74 -10.86
C LEU A 174 20.85 1.36 -11.39
N GLY A 175 20.84 1.75 -12.65
CA GLY A 175 21.98 2.38 -13.34
C GLY A 175 23.16 1.43 -13.65
N ARG A 176 23.10 0.15 -13.23
CA ARG A 176 24.17 -0.85 -13.45
C ARG A 176 23.74 -1.97 -14.38
N ASP A 177 22.52 -2.47 -14.20
CA ASP A 177 21.93 -3.56 -14.95
C ASP A 177 20.45 -3.26 -15.26
N PRO A 178 20.19 -2.52 -16.37
CA PRO A 178 18.83 -2.11 -16.71
C PRO A 178 17.87 -3.27 -17.01
N GLU A 179 18.37 -4.39 -17.55
CA GLU A 179 17.57 -5.57 -17.83
C GLU A 179 17.13 -6.23 -16.51
N ARG A 180 18.07 -6.45 -15.60
CA ARG A 180 17.77 -6.97 -14.26
C ARG A 180 16.85 -6.03 -13.46
N ALA A 181 17.06 -4.72 -13.53
CA ALA A 181 16.19 -3.75 -12.87
C ALA A 181 14.75 -3.83 -13.42
N ALA A 182 14.58 -4.02 -14.73
CA ALA A 182 13.25 -4.17 -15.34
C ALA A 182 12.55 -5.46 -14.88
N ASP A 183 13.28 -6.59 -14.83
CA ASP A 183 12.74 -7.86 -14.34
C ASP A 183 12.28 -7.77 -12.89
N LEU A 184 13.11 -7.19 -12.01
CA LEU A 184 12.78 -7.01 -10.60
C LEU A 184 11.60 -6.06 -10.41
N ARG A 185 11.54 -4.98 -11.23
CA ARG A 185 10.42 -4.04 -11.19
C ARG A 185 9.10 -4.72 -11.54
N ALA A 186 9.07 -5.63 -12.51
CA ALA A 186 7.85 -6.34 -12.87
C ALA A 186 7.28 -7.17 -11.69
N VAL A 187 8.15 -7.76 -10.88
CA VAL A 187 7.74 -8.46 -9.64
C VAL A 187 7.22 -7.48 -8.59
N ILE A 188 7.89 -6.32 -8.44
CA ILE A 188 7.44 -5.27 -7.52
C ILE A 188 6.08 -4.71 -7.95
N ASP A 189 5.87 -4.51 -9.26
CA ASP A 189 4.59 -4.07 -9.82
C ASP A 189 3.45 -5.03 -9.45
N GLU A 190 3.67 -6.34 -9.58
CA GLU A 190 2.69 -7.37 -9.24
C GLU A 190 2.39 -7.37 -7.73
N TYR A 191 3.44 -7.36 -6.90
CA TYR A 191 3.32 -7.43 -5.46
C TYR A 191 2.57 -6.21 -4.89
N LEU A 192 3.00 -5.02 -5.25
CA LEU A 192 2.42 -3.78 -4.75
C LEU A 192 1.00 -3.52 -5.29
N ARG A 193 0.73 -3.93 -6.54
CA ARG A 193 -0.64 -3.90 -7.09
C ARG A 193 -1.57 -4.78 -6.27
N ASP A 194 -1.15 -5.99 -5.96
CA ASP A 194 -1.93 -6.93 -5.16
C ASP A 194 -2.27 -6.36 -3.78
N ASP A 195 -1.33 -5.68 -3.12
CA ASP A 195 -1.56 -5.09 -1.78
C ASP A 195 -2.53 -3.89 -1.84
N ILE A 196 -2.40 -2.98 -2.81
CA ILE A 196 -3.35 -1.86 -2.95
C ILE A 196 -4.76 -2.31 -3.35
N ASP A 197 -4.89 -3.34 -4.20
CA ASP A 197 -6.18 -3.93 -4.58
C ASP A 197 -6.83 -4.65 -3.38
N LYS A 198 -6.06 -5.38 -2.58
CA LYS A 198 -6.52 -6.02 -1.34
C LYS A 198 -7.01 -5.00 -0.29
N ASN A 199 -6.39 -3.83 -0.20
CA ASN A 199 -6.87 -2.75 0.67
C ASN A 199 -8.29 -2.31 0.27
N LEU A 200 -8.52 -2.08 -1.03
CA LEU A 200 -9.85 -1.74 -1.56
C LEU A 200 -10.87 -2.86 -1.30
N LEU A 201 -10.51 -4.11 -1.61
CA LEU A 201 -11.36 -5.28 -1.36
C LEU A 201 -11.74 -5.39 0.12
N LEU A 202 -10.78 -5.27 1.03
CA LEU A 202 -11.05 -5.36 2.47
C LEU A 202 -11.98 -4.25 2.94
N TYR A 203 -11.80 -3.02 2.45
CA TYR A 203 -12.72 -1.91 2.71
C TYR A 203 -14.14 -2.23 2.28
N TYR A 204 -14.32 -2.73 1.05
CA TYR A 204 -15.64 -3.09 0.52
C TYR A 204 -16.29 -4.23 1.29
N TYR A 205 -15.53 -5.22 1.71
CA TYR A 205 -16.05 -6.27 2.60
C TYR A 205 -16.51 -5.69 3.94
N ASP A 206 -15.75 -4.77 4.52
CA ASP A 206 -16.07 -4.16 5.81
C ASP A 206 -17.37 -3.35 5.78
N ILE A 207 -17.67 -2.65 4.68
CA ILE A 207 -18.90 -1.88 4.50
C ILE A 207 -20.05 -2.71 3.90
N GLY A 208 -19.84 -3.98 3.59
CA GLY A 208 -20.84 -4.85 2.98
C GLY A 208 -21.19 -4.49 1.54
N HIS A 209 -20.30 -3.77 0.84
CA HIS A 209 -20.42 -3.46 -0.55
C HIS A 209 -19.84 -4.61 -1.39
N LEU A 210 -20.69 -5.34 -2.09
CA LEU A 210 -20.24 -6.36 -3.04
C LEU A 210 -19.86 -5.64 -4.35
N THR A 211 -18.57 -5.57 -4.63
CA THR A 211 -18.12 -5.16 -5.96
C THR A 211 -18.65 -6.16 -6.98
N PRO A 212 -19.05 -5.73 -8.20
CA PRO A 212 -19.45 -6.65 -9.25
C PRO A 212 -18.31 -7.67 -9.46
N ALA A 213 -18.60 -8.94 -9.23
CA ALA A 213 -17.69 -9.99 -9.66
C ALA A 213 -17.68 -10.02 -11.19
N VAL A 214 -16.51 -10.02 -11.81
CA VAL A 214 -16.33 -10.21 -13.25
C VAL A 214 -16.77 -11.61 -13.66
#